data_6f12f1cd7c4e24d1863b64e890ebfaeb
#
_entry.id   6f12f1cd7c4e24d1863b64e890ebfaeb
#
_cell.length_a   1.000
_cell.length_b   1.000
_cell.length_c   1.000
_cell.angle_alpha   90.00
_cell.angle_beta   90.00
_cell.angle_gamma   90.00
#
_symmetry.space_group_name_H-M   'P 1'
#
loop_
_entity.id
_entity.type
_entity.pdbx_description
1 polymer ?
#
loop_
_entity_poly.entity_id
_entity_poly.type
_entity_poly.pdbx_seq_one_letter_code
_entity_poly.pdbx_strand_id
1 'polypeptide(L)'
;MGTGRGAAGMAGGTTVEGFIAGGDGSPAHTNATEEFNFSINTITKAAWASGGNLGTSRYKVSGANQGTQDAALAFGGREAGSPPSGPGNVTNKTEEYNGTSWSEQNNLNTETRGAVGAGTQTAGVRMGGFDGGPSEQNNFEFY
;
A
#
# COMPACT_ATOMS: atom_id res chain seq x y z
N MET A 1 -13.66 8.19 -4.68
CA MET A 1 -12.20 8.40 -4.71
C MET A 1 -11.97 9.89 -4.91
N GLY A 2 -11.35 10.55 -3.93
CA GLY A 2 -11.18 12.00 -3.91
C GLY A 2 -10.02 12.50 -4.77
N THR A 3 -9.01 11.65 -4.99
CA THR A 3 -7.82 12.01 -5.77
C THR A 3 -7.61 10.98 -6.87
N GLY A 4 -7.44 11.46 -8.11
CA GLY A 4 -7.09 10.60 -9.25
C GLY A 4 -5.67 10.05 -9.08
N ARG A 5 -5.51 8.74 -9.19
CA ARG A 5 -4.20 8.08 -9.06
C ARG A 5 -4.14 6.82 -9.91
N GLY A 6 -2.99 6.56 -10.48
CA GLY A 6 -2.67 5.32 -11.16
C GLY A 6 -1.79 4.42 -10.28
N ALA A 7 -1.73 3.13 -10.60
CA ALA A 7 -0.85 2.16 -9.92
C ALA A 7 -0.87 2.27 -8.38
N ALA A 8 -2.04 2.56 -7.81
CA ALA A 8 -2.21 2.64 -6.36
C ALA A 8 -1.95 1.27 -5.72
N GLY A 9 -1.37 1.29 -4.55
CA GLY A 9 -1.24 0.11 -3.72
C GLY A 9 -2.61 -0.43 -3.32
N MET A 10 -2.73 -1.74 -3.30
CA MET A 10 -3.98 -2.40 -2.93
C MET A 10 -4.18 -2.44 -1.44
N ALA A 11 -5.42 -2.44 -1.10
CA ALA A 11 -5.88 -2.63 0.23
C ALA A 11 -6.92 -3.75 0.30
N GLY A 12 -7.00 -4.37 1.45
CA GLY A 12 -8.04 -5.34 1.76
C GLY A 12 -9.29 -4.66 2.31
N GLY A 13 -10.33 -5.42 2.41
CA GLY A 13 -11.58 -4.95 2.97
C GLY A 13 -12.70 -5.96 2.78
N THR A 14 -13.85 -5.61 3.29
CA THR A 14 -15.11 -6.33 3.09
C THR A 14 -15.94 -5.62 2.03
N THR A 15 -17.13 -6.14 1.74
CA THR A 15 -18.09 -5.47 0.83
C THR A 15 -18.62 -4.14 1.38
N VAL A 16 -18.38 -3.86 2.68
CA VAL A 16 -18.88 -2.68 3.39
C VAL A 16 -17.78 -1.70 3.81
N GLU A 17 -16.54 -2.11 3.76
CA GLU A 17 -15.37 -1.31 4.16
C GLU A 17 -14.15 -1.69 3.33
N GLY A 18 -13.31 -0.73 3.07
CA GLY A 18 -12.07 -0.92 2.34
C GLY A 18 -11.22 0.35 2.33
N PHE A 19 -10.03 0.23 1.84
CA PHE A 19 -9.15 1.38 1.72
C PHE A 19 -8.23 1.26 0.50
N ILE A 20 -7.63 2.37 0.12
CA ILE A 20 -6.59 2.46 -0.91
C ILE A 20 -5.51 3.45 -0.45
N ALA A 21 -4.26 3.09 -0.63
CA ALA A 21 -3.13 3.90 -0.19
C ALA A 21 -2.11 4.12 -1.31
N GLY A 22 -1.48 5.27 -1.32
CA GLY A 22 -0.43 5.64 -2.25
C GLY A 22 -0.87 5.71 -3.69
N GLY A 23 0.07 5.65 -4.60
CA GLY A 23 -0.13 5.60 -6.04
C GLY A 23 0.58 6.71 -6.82
N ASP A 24 0.44 6.62 -8.13
CA ASP A 24 1.02 7.56 -9.07
C ASP A 24 0.00 8.67 -9.38
N GLY A 25 0.26 9.85 -8.86
CA GLY A 25 -0.53 11.04 -9.13
C GLY A 25 0.22 12.01 -10.06
N SER A 26 -0.49 12.84 -10.79
CA SER A 26 0.13 13.89 -11.59
C SER A 26 0.10 15.21 -10.82
N PRO A 27 1.23 15.89 -10.64
CA PRO A 27 2.57 15.67 -11.23
C PRO A 27 3.51 14.79 -10.38
N ALA A 28 3.07 14.24 -9.25
CA ALA A 28 3.93 13.47 -8.34
C ALA A 28 3.19 12.28 -7.73
N HIS A 29 3.96 11.32 -7.20
CA HIS A 29 3.42 10.21 -6.42
C HIS A 29 2.78 10.71 -5.12
N THR A 30 1.80 10.00 -4.62
CA THR A 30 1.08 10.37 -3.40
C THR A 30 1.27 9.35 -2.30
N ASN A 31 1.30 9.81 -1.06
CA ASN A 31 1.27 8.99 0.14
C ASN A 31 -0.13 8.96 0.79
N ALA A 32 -1.11 9.56 0.14
CA ALA A 32 -2.47 9.65 0.67
C ALA A 32 -3.14 8.29 0.74
N THR A 33 -3.89 8.07 1.80
CA THR A 33 -4.79 6.93 1.99
C THR A 33 -6.23 7.41 1.88
N GLU A 34 -7.08 6.63 1.24
CA GLU A 34 -8.51 6.86 1.24
C GLU A 34 -9.22 5.59 1.73
N GLU A 35 -10.16 5.77 2.61
CA GLU A 35 -10.98 4.72 3.18
C GLU A 35 -12.36 4.70 2.52
N PHE A 36 -12.87 3.51 2.30
CA PHE A 36 -14.23 3.27 1.85
C PHE A 36 -15.02 2.65 2.99
N ASN A 37 -16.11 3.29 3.36
CA ASN A 37 -17.03 2.80 4.39
C ASN A 37 -18.45 2.85 3.86
N PHE A 38 -19.17 1.73 3.98
CA PHE A 38 -20.58 1.60 3.63
C PHE A 38 -21.40 1.20 4.85
N SER A 39 -22.22 2.10 5.35
CA SER A 39 -23.14 1.82 6.46
C SER A 39 -24.50 1.37 5.94
N ILE A 40 -24.95 0.21 6.40
CA ILE A 40 -26.22 -0.41 5.97
C ILE A 40 -27.46 0.31 6.51
N ASN A 41 -27.33 1.14 7.55
CA ASN A 41 -28.47 1.78 8.24
C ASN A 41 -28.92 3.13 7.65
N THR A 42 -28.19 3.61 6.69
CA THR A 42 -28.59 4.76 5.88
C THR A 42 -28.19 4.45 4.45
N ILE A 43 -29.08 4.66 3.48
CA ILE A 43 -28.70 4.65 2.05
C ILE A 43 -27.81 5.90 1.81
N THR A 44 -26.74 6.00 2.55
CA THR A 44 -25.69 6.96 2.31
C THR A 44 -24.87 6.35 1.18
N LYS A 45 -24.75 7.06 0.09
CA LYS A 45 -23.88 6.62 -1.02
C LYS A 45 -22.51 6.34 -0.45
N ALA A 46 -21.94 5.18 -0.76
CA ALA A 46 -20.57 4.86 -0.42
C ALA A 46 -19.65 6.01 -0.85
N ALA A 47 -18.84 6.48 0.05
CA ALA A 47 -17.97 7.63 -0.17
C ALA A 47 -16.53 7.31 0.28
N TRP A 48 -15.58 7.83 -0.46
CA TRP A 48 -14.18 7.80 -0.05
C TRP A 48 -13.90 9.02 0.84
N ALA A 49 -13.29 8.78 1.98
CA ALA A 49 -12.77 9.82 2.86
C ALA A 49 -11.24 9.70 2.94
N SER A 50 -10.57 10.81 3.18
CA SER A 50 -9.11 10.80 3.39
C SER A 50 -8.78 10.21 4.75
N GLY A 51 -7.90 9.21 4.77
CA GLY A 51 -7.31 8.64 5.97
C GLY A 51 -5.90 9.17 6.25
N GLY A 52 -5.19 8.55 7.17
CA GLY A 52 -3.80 8.84 7.47
C GLY A 52 -2.88 8.55 6.26
N ASN A 53 -1.83 9.33 6.12
CA ASN A 53 -0.86 9.16 5.04
C ASN A 53 0.22 8.15 5.43
N LEU A 54 0.75 7.41 4.44
CA LEU A 54 2.01 6.68 4.60
C LEU A 54 3.13 7.63 5.05
N GLY A 55 4.04 7.15 5.86
CA GLY A 55 5.21 7.93 6.32
C GLY A 55 6.10 8.40 5.18
N THR A 56 6.15 7.64 4.10
CA THR A 56 6.91 8.00 2.89
C THR A 56 6.03 7.82 1.65
N SER A 57 6.02 8.83 0.77
CA SER A 57 5.31 8.77 -0.51
C SER A 57 5.93 7.69 -1.40
N ARG A 58 5.14 6.71 -1.80
CA ARG A 58 5.58 5.53 -2.57
C ARG A 58 4.56 5.14 -3.64
N TYR A 59 5.04 4.53 -4.72
CA TYR A 59 4.20 3.91 -5.74
C TYR A 59 4.60 2.45 -5.96
N LYS A 60 3.76 1.65 -6.62
CA LYS A 60 3.90 0.19 -6.72
C LYS A 60 4.06 -0.48 -5.35
N VAL A 61 3.40 0.07 -4.36
CA VAL A 61 3.28 -0.50 -3.01
C VAL A 61 2.44 -1.76 -3.08
N SER A 62 2.78 -2.74 -2.28
CA SER A 62 2.01 -3.96 -2.08
C SER A 62 1.41 -3.96 -0.67
N GLY A 63 0.36 -4.74 -0.46
CA GLY A 63 -0.28 -4.84 0.85
C GLY A 63 -0.87 -6.21 1.10
N ALA A 64 -1.07 -6.55 2.36
CA ALA A 64 -1.80 -7.73 2.77
C ALA A 64 -3.30 -7.55 2.45
N ASN A 65 -3.85 -8.46 1.66
CA ASN A 65 -5.19 -8.29 1.06
C ASN A 65 -6.35 -8.71 1.96
N GLN A 66 -6.07 -9.17 3.18
CA GLN A 66 -7.06 -9.52 4.21
C GLN A 66 -6.98 -8.59 5.42
N GLY A 67 -6.38 -7.41 5.25
CA GLY A 67 -6.46 -6.34 6.22
C GLY A 67 -7.88 -5.81 6.39
N THR A 68 -8.14 -5.19 7.51
CA THR A 68 -9.37 -4.45 7.78
C THR A 68 -9.13 -2.95 7.60
N GLN A 69 -10.19 -2.15 7.67
CA GLN A 69 -10.09 -0.69 7.66
C GLN A 69 -9.22 -0.15 8.80
N ASP A 70 -9.19 -0.84 9.94
CA ASP A 70 -8.45 -0.45 11.13
C ASP A 70 -7.11 -1.18 11.30
N ALA A 71 -6.81 -2.15 10.43
CA ALA A 71 -5.63 -2.99 10.53
C ALA A 71 -5.14 -3.43 9.15
N ALA A 72 -4.24 -2.66 8.57
CA ALA A 72 -3.70 -2.91 7.25
C ALA A 72 -2.17 -2.94 7.27
N LEU A 73 -1.59 -3.67 6.32
CA LEU A 73 -0.16 -3.78 6.13
C LEU A 73 0.20 -3.34 4.71
N ALA A 74 1.14 -2.41 4.60
CA ALA A 74 1.71 -1.96 3.34
C ALA A 74 3.22 -2.17 3.34
N PHE A 75 3.77 -2.70 2.25
CA PHE A 75 5.20 -3.00 2.18
C PHE A 75 5.79 -2.77 0.81
N GLY A 76 7.09 -2.50 0.79
CA GLY A 76 7.86 -2.26 -0.42
C GLY A 76 7.38 -1.03 -1.19
N GLY A 77 7.55 -1.09 -2.49
CA GLY A 77 7.25 0.01 -3.40
C GLY A 77 8.46 0.80 -3.83
N ARG A 78 8.22 1.94 -4.44
CA ARG A 78 9.26 2.85 -4.89
C ARG A 78 9.01 4.24 -4.33
N GLU A 79 9.99 4.81 -3.65
CA GLU A 79 9.88 6.14 -3.03
C GLU A 79 9.88 7.25 -4.08
N ALA A 80 9.13 8.32 -3.80
CA ALA A 80 9.15 9.53 -4.61
C ALA A 80 10.48 10.29 -4.44
N GLY A 81 10.90 10.99 -5.46
CA GLY A 81 12.12 11.82 -5.42
C GLY A 81 13.33 11.24 -6.11
N SER A 82 13.24 10.04 -6.67
CA SER A 82 14.27 9.52 -7.59
C SER A 82 13.90 9.74 -9.04
N PRO A 83 14.89 9.95 -9.92
CA PRO A 83 14.58 10.05 -11.34
C PRO A 83 13.84 8.79 -11.81
N PRO A 84 12.85 8.91 -12.72
CA PRO A 84 12.03 7.79 -13.14
C PRO A 84 12.80 6.72 -13.95
N SER A 85 14.09 6.88 -14.15
CA SER A 85 14.91 6.06 -15.04
C SER A 85 16.17 5.46 -14.41
N GLY A 86 16.33 5.49 -13.08
CA GLY A 86 17.50 4.89 -12.42
C GLY A 86 17.17 3.59 -11.66
N PRO A 87 18.14 2.66 -11.53
CA PRO A 87 18.06 1.64 -10.51
C PRO A 87 18.21 2.36 -9.15
N GLY A 88 17.19 2.47 -8.39
CA GLY A 88 17.28 3.15 -7.10
C GLY A 88 15.91 3.52 -6.57
N ASN A 89 15.79 3.53 -5.24
CA ASN A 89 14.63 3.87 -4.45
C ASN A 89 13.49 2.85 -4.45
N VAL A 90 13.73 1.61 -4.88
CA VAL A 90 12.92 0.50 -4.39
C VAL A 90 13.20 0.39 -2.89
N THR A 91 12.19 0.16 -2.11
CA THR A 91 12.32 0.14 -0.65
C THR A 91 11.84 -1.19 -0.08
N ASN A 92 12.40 -1.54 1.08
CA ASN A 92 11.95 -2.67 1.87
C ASN A 92 11.04 -2.27 3.03
N LYS A 93 10.68 -0.99 3.13
CA LYS A 93 9.86 -0.47 4.23
C LYS A 93 8.52 -1.15 4.32
N THR A 94 8.13 -1.46 5.55
CA THR A 94 6.80 -1.99 5.89
C THR A 94 6.14 -1.02 6.86
N GLU A 95 4.88 -0.71 6.62
CA GLU A 95 4.09 0.14 7.49
C GLU A 95 2.77 -0.55 7.85
N GLU A 96 2.38 -0.40 9.11
CA GLU A 96 1.09 -0.84 9.65
C GLU A 96 0.15 0.34 9.83
N TYR A 97 -1.12 0.11 9.51
CA TYR A 97 -2.22 1.06 9.75
C TYR A 97 -3.06 0.62 10.93
N ASN A 98 -3.34 1.55 11.84
CA ASN A 98 -4.11 1.29 13.06
C ASN A 98 -5.52 1.92 13.04
N GLY A 99 -6.06 2.21 11.86
CA GLY A 99 -7.34 2.91 11.71
C GLY A 99 -7.23 4.43 11.69
N THR A 100 -6.07 4.99 12.03
CA THR A 100 -5.85 6.44 12.09
C THR A 100 -4.56 6.88 11.41
N SER A 101 -3.47 6.16 11.63
CA SER A 101 -2.15 6.52 11.13
C SER A 101 -1.35 5.28 10.72
N TRP A 102 -0.39 5.50 9.84
CA TRP A 102 0.62 4.52 9.45
C TRP A 102 1.85 4.66 10.33
N SER A 103 2.46 3.54 10.68
CA SER A 103 3.73 3.50 11.43
C SER A 103 4.67 2.48 10.80
N GLU A 104 5.94 2.87 10.63
CA GLU A 104 6.98 1.96 10.13
C GLU A 104 7.26 0.86 11.16
N GLN A 105 7.35 -0.37 10.68
CA GLN A 105 7.56 -1.59 11.47
C GLN A 105 8.77 -2.36 10.93
N ASN A 106 8.85 -3.67 11.23
CA ASN A 106 9.90 -4.53 10.73
C ASN A 106 9.89 -4.59 9.20
N ASN A 107 10.97 -4.18 8.59
CA ASN A 107 11.09 -4.11 7.15
C ASN A 107 11.28 -5.51 6.52
N LEU A 108 10.94 -5.63 5.25
CA LEU A 108 11.31 -6.80 4.45
C LEU A 108 12.83 -7.00 4.45
N ASN A 109 13.28 -8.26 4.33
CA ASN A 109 14.70 -8.54 4.15
C ASN A 109 15.23 -8.08 2.80
N THR A 110 14.35 -8.07 1.79
CA THR A 110 14.70 -7.68 0.43
C THR A 110 13.81 -6.54 -0.04
N GLU A 111 14.40 -5.49 -0.56
CA GLU A 111 13.67 -4.41 -1.21
C GLU A 111 12.85 -4.94 -2.40
N THR A 112 11.63 -4.44 -2.58
CA THR A 112 10.76 -4.90 -3.66
C THR A 112 9.73 -3.85 -4.06
N ARG A 113 9.29 -3.92 -5.31
CA ARG A 113 8.18 -3.15 -5.86
C ARG A 113 7.26 -4.04 -6.69
N GLY A 114 5.97 -3.77 -6.67
CA GLY A 114 5.00 -4.50 -7.47
C GLY A 114 4.93 -5.99 -7.12
N ALA A 115 5.21 -6.36 -5.88
CA ALA A 115 5.02 -7.70 -5.37
C ALA A 115 3.53 -8.02 -5.17
N VAL A 116 3.22 -9.29 -5.02
CA VAL A 116 1.90 -9.72 -4.55
C VAL A 116 1.94 -9.84 -3.03
N GLY A 117 0.90 -9.35 -2.37
CA GLY A 117 0.70 -9.51 -0.94
C GLY A 117 -0.55 -10.30 -0.62
N ALA A 118 -0.49 -11.07 0.45
CA ALA A 118 -1.62 -11.82 1.00
C ALA A 118 -1.56 -11.81 2.53
N GLY A 119 -2.66 -12.23 3.17
CA GLY A 119 -2.75 -12.34 4.62
C GLY A 119 -3.27 -11.08 5.32
N THR A 120 -3.11 -11.05 6.62
CA THR A 120 -3.56 -9.98 7.52
C THR A 120 -2.43 -9.02 7.88
N GLN A 121 -2.72 -8.00 8.69
CA GLN A 121 -1.70 -7.08 9.21
C GLN A 121 -0.59 -7.80 9.98
N THR A 122 -0.93 -8.78 10.81
CA THR A 122 0.02 -9.50 11.70
C THR A 122 0.47 -10.86 11.17
N ALA A 123 0.00 -11.26 9.99
CA ALA A 123 0.34 -12.51 9.33
C ALA A 123 0.30 -12.30 7.82
N GLY A 124 1.17 -11.42 7.35
CA GLY A 124 1.31 -11.08 5.94
C GLY A 124 2.31 -11.99 5.22
N VAL A 125 2.15 -12.09 3.92
CA VAL A 125 3.14 -12.70 3.04
C VAL A 125 3.36 -11.81 1.82
N ARG A 126 4.61 -11.66 1.45
CA ARG A 126 5.04 -11.00 0.21
C ARG A 126 5.57 -12.05 -0.75
N MET A 127 5.20 -11.98 -2.01
CA MET A 127 5.64 -12.92 -3.04
C MET A 127 6.10 -12.16 -4.29
N GLY A 128 7.25 -12.53 -4.81
CA GLY A 128 7.80 -12.00 -6.05
C GLY A 128 8.04 -10.49 -6.05
N GLY A 129 7.82 -9.86 -7.19
CA GLY A 129 8.07 -8.43 -7.42
C GLY A 129 9.38 -8.19 -8.17
N PHE A 130 9.86 -6.97 -8.09
CA PHE A 130 11.11 -6.54 -8.70
C PHE A 130 11.97 -5.86 -7.64
N ASP A 131 13.25 -6.14 -7.60
CA ASP A 131 14.23 -5.32 -6.92
C ASP A 131 14.50 -4.00 -7.68
N GLY A 132 15.54 -3.28 -7.39
CA GLY A 132 15.87 -2.05 -8.12
C GLY A 132 16.23 -2.26 -9.59
N GLY A 133 16.52 -3.48 -10.01
CA GLY A 133 16.91 -3.86 -11.36
C GLY A 133 15.75 -4.29 -12.27
N PRO A 134 16.07 -4.83 -13.45
CA PRO A 134 15.07 -5.36 -14.38
C PRO A 134 14.61 -6.77 -14.04
N SER A 135 15.25 -7.43 -13.06
CA SER A 135 15.02 -8.84 -12.77
C SER A 135 13.82 -9.03 -11.84
N GLU A 136 13.03 -10.03 -12.18
CA GLU A 136 11.94 -10.50 -11.35
C GLU A 136 12.46 -11.29 -10.14
N GLN A 137 11.81 -11.14 -9.01
CA GLN A 137 12.07 -11.92 -7.81
C GLN A 137 11.15 -13.13 -7.76
N ASN A 138 11.65 -14.27 -7.33
CA ASN A 138 10.89 -15.52 -7.16
C ASN A 138 10.81 -15.97 -5.70
N ASN A 139 11.27 -15.14 -4.78
CA ASN A 139 11.24 -15.40 -3.33
C ASN A 139 9.95 -14.90 -2.69
N PHE A 140 9.72 -15.35 -1.47
CA PHE A 140 8.65 -14.86 -0.62
C PHE A 140 9.18 -14.62 0.79
N GLU A 141 8.49 -13.75 1.53
CA GLU A 141 8.80 -13.41 2.90
C GLU A 141 7.51 -13.37 3.72
N PHE A 142 7.59 -13.85 4.96
CA PHE A 142 6.52 -13.74 5.94
C PHE A 142 6.78 -12.57 6.88
N TYR A 143 5.68 -11.91 7.25
CA TYR A 143 5.64 -10.88 8.28
C TYR A 143 5.15 -11.44 9.58
#